data_38217e2887ad84dcbb1c5e277f6120f1
#
_entry.id   38217e2887ad84dcbb1c5e277f6120f1
#
_cell.length_a   1.000
_cell.length_b   1.000
_cell.length_c   1.000
_cell.angle_alpha   90.00
_cell.angle_beta   90.00
_cell.angle_gamma   90.00
#
_symmetry.space_group_name_H-M   'P 1'
#
loop_
_entity.id
_entity.type
_entity.pdbx_description
1 polymer ?
#
loop_
_entity_poly.entity_id
_entity_poly.type
_entity_poly.pdbx_seq_one_letter_code
_entity_poly.pdbx_strand_id
1 'polypeptide(L)'
;DQLDVPLETFVVDNQEYDDIYRAFIESGVRDIEAPTDIGFMGVLYRAAEKHGIKHIVEGHSFRTEGVSPLGWLYMDGRYIREVHRQFGSVAMRTYPNMPFVKFVKWAALSGIRRHRPLYYLDYQKEQTKKFLTEEYGWEWYGGHHLENRFTAFYHSYFLPQRFGVDQRINELSGRVRSGQLGRREAVVEFAVDPVVDPELLAMVKKRLGYSEDRWKELMDAPRKHYSDYPTYKSTFQRLRPLFWLL
;
A
#
# COMPACT_ATOMS: atom_id res chain seq x y z
N ASP A 1 13.72 -20.65 4.78
CA ASP A 1 14.76 -21.62 5.20
C ASP A 1 16.19 -21.14 4.90
N GLN A 2 16.46 -20.44 3.76
CA GLN A 2 17.81 -19.98 3.42
C GLN A 2 18.39 -18.93 4.39
N LEU A 3 17.54 -18.12 5.01
CA LEU A 3 17.97 -17.05 5.93
C LEU A 3 17.95 -17.47 7.40
N ASP A 4 17.49 -18.69 7.73
CA ASP A 4 17.30 -19.19 9.09
C ASP A 4 16.55 -18.18 10.01
N VAL A 5 15.51 -17.53 9.45
CA VAL A 5 14.69 -16.56 10.16
C VAL A 5 13.30 -17.14 10.40
N PRO A 6 12.77 -17.10 11.64
CA PRO A 6 11.41 -17.56 11.92
C PRO A 6 10.36 -16.79 11.09
N LEU A 7 9.45 -17.53 10.46
CA LEU A 7 8.35 -16.97 9.69
C LEU A 7 7.03 -17.10 10.47
N GLU A 8 6.36 -15.98 10.70
CA GLU A 8 4.97 -15.95 11.18
C GLU A 8 4.06 -15.47 10.06
N THR A 9 3.08 -16.28 9.69
CA THR A 9 2.12 -15.97 8.63
C THR A 9 0.79 -15.57 9.22
N PHE A 10 0.28 -14.41 8.82
CA PHE A 10 -1.07 -13.98 9.12
C PHE A 10 -1.97 -14.23 7.90
N VAL A 11 -2.98 -15.08 8.06
CA VAL A 11 -3.95 -15.40 7.01
C VAL A 11 -5.18 -14.53 7.22
N VAL A 12 -5.56 -13.79 6.18
CA VAL A 12 -6.75 -12.93 6.19
C VAL A 12 -8.02 -13.76 5.92
N ASP A 13 -9.14 -13.33 6.48
CA ASP A 13 -10.45 -13.80 6.03
C ASP A 13 -10.76 -13.19 4.66
N ASN A 14 -10.84 -14.02 3.64
CA ASN A 14 -11.04 -13.57 2.26
C ASN A 14 -12.39 -12.86 2.07
N GLN A 15 -13.46 -13.27 2.79
CA GLN A 15 -14.77 -12.63 2.67
C GLN A 15 -14.72 -11.19 3.24
N GLU A 16 -14.09 -11.01 4.40
CA GLU A 16 -13.88 -9.67 4.96
C GLU A 16 -13.04 -8.79 4.04
N TYR A 17 -11.90 -9.30 3.54
CA TYR A 17 -11.01 -8.51 2.71
C TYR A 17 -11.62 -8.16 1.36
N ASP A 18 -12.29 -9.09 0.70
CA ASP A 18 -12.98 -8.84 -0.57
C ASP A 18 -14.11 -7.81 -0.40
N ASP A 19 -14.81 -7.84 0.73
CA ASP A 19 -15.85 -6.86 1.06
C ASP A 19 -15.25 -5.48 1.35
N ILE A 20 -14.11 -5.42 2.04
CA ILE A 20 -13.39 -4.15 2.27
C ILE A 20 -12.91 -3.54 0.94
N TYR A 21 -12.32 -4.34 0.05
CA TYR A 21 -11.90 -3.86 -1.28
C TYR A 21 -13.09 -3.38 -2.10
N ARG A 22 -14.20 -4.12 -2.08
CA ARG A 22 -15.44 -3.72 -2.73
C ARG A 22 -15.94 -2.39 -2.17
N ALA A 23 -15.99 -2.25 -0.85
CA ALA A 23 -16.40 -1.01 -0.20
C ALA A 23 -15.56 0.19 -0.63
N PHE A 24 -14.24 0.02 -0.77
CA PHE A 24 -13.34 1.08 -1.22
C PHE A 24 -13.53 1.43 -2.69
N ILE A 25 -13.72 0.46 -3.59
CA ILE A 25 -14.02 0.72 -5.00
C ILE A 25 -15.37 1.45 -5.14
N GLU A 26 -16.40 0.98 -4.43
CA GLU A 26 -17.74 1.57 -4.43
C GLU A 26 -17.76 2.99 -3.83
N SER A 27 -16.88 3.28 -2.90
CA SER A 27 -16.79 4.59 -2.27
C SER A 27 -16.32 5.70 -3.22
N GLY A 28 -15.76 5.35 -4.37
CA GLY A 28 -15.27 6.28 -5.38
C GLY A 28 -13.94 6.97 -5.07
N VAL A 29 -13.25 6.54 -4.01
CA VAL A 29 -11.94 7.08 -3.63
C VAL A 29 -10.81 6.48 -4.46
N ARG A 30 -9.66 7.17 -4.44
CA ARG A 30 -8.46 6.75 -5.16
C ARG A 30 -7.65 5.69 -4.41
N ASP A 31 -7.62 5.78 -3.11
CA ASP A 31 -6.73 5.05 -2.19
C ASP A 31 -7.31 3.69 -1.76
N ILE A 32 -7.70 2.87 -2.76
CA ILE A 32 -8.31 1.54 -2.50
C ILE A 32 -7.35 0.53 -1.86
N GLU A 33 -6.03 0.80 -1.86
CA GLU A 33 -5.00 0.01 -1.18
C GLU A 33 -4.78 0.43 0.30
N ALA A 34 -5.39 1.52 0.75
CA ALA A 34 -5.28 1.95 2.15
C ALA A 34 -5.60 0.84 3.18
N PRO A 35 -6.56 -0.06 2.94
CA PRO A 35 -6.79 -1.21 3.82
C PRO A 35 -5.62 -2.18 3.88
N THR A 36 -4.92 -2.44 2.78
CA THR A 36 -3.76 -3.33 2.74
C THR A 36 -2.64 -2.78 3.62
N ASP A 37 -2.30 -1.51 3.44
CA ASP A 37 -1.21 -0.87 4.18
C ASP A 37 -1.49 -0.79 5.69
N ILE A 38 -2.69 -0.40 6.08
CA ILE A 38 -3.09 -0.37 7.50
C ILE A 38 -3.17 -1.78 8.08
N GLY A 39 -3.62 -2.76 7.30
CA GLY A 39 -3.63 -4.17 7.68
C GLY A 39 -2.22 -4.70 7.96
N PHE A 40 -1.27 -4.46 7.07
CA PHE A 40 0.14 -4.80 7.28
C PHE A 40 0.70 -4.18 8.55
N MET A 41 0.49 -2.90 8.75
CA MET A 41 0.95 -2.22 9.96
C MET A 41 0.30 -2.82 11.22
N GLY A 42 -1.00 -3.11 11.17
CA GLY A 42 -1.72 -3.75 12.26
C GLY A 42 -1.16 -5.13 12.62
N VAL A 43 -0.82 -5.94 11.63
CA VAL A 43 -0.19 -7.27 11.82
C VAL A 43 1.21 -7.13 12.41
N LEU A 44 2.05 -6.26 11.84
CA LEU A 44 3.43 -6.04 12.30
C LEU A 44 3.49 -5.59 13.77
N TYR A 45 2.65 -4.62 14.15
CA TYR A 45 2.62 -4.17 15.55
C TYR A 45 2.06 -5.22 16.51
N ARG A 46 1.07 -6.02 16.09
CA ARG A 46 0.56 -7.14 16.89
C ARG A 46 1.62 -8.21 17.09
N ALA A 47 2.35 -8.58 16.04
CA ALA A 47 3.43 -9.55 16.12
C ALA A 47 4.56 -9.02 17.00
N ALA A 48 4.99 -7.77 16.81
CA ALA A 48 5.99 -7.15 17.66
C ALA A 48 5.59 -7.13 19.15
N GLU A 49 4.34 -6.79 19.48
CA GLU A 49 3.82 -6.81 20.85
C GLU A 49 3.78 -8.23 21.41
N LYS A 50 3.27 -9.21 20.62
CA LYS A 50 3.18 -10.63 21.02
C LYS A 50 4.55 -11.23 21.38
N HIS A 51 5.57 -10.89 20.60
CA HIS A 51 6.93 -11.43 20.79
C HIS A 51 7.87 -10.52 21.58
N GLY A 52 7.39 -9.42 22.13
CA GLY A 52 8.22 -8.47 22.89
C GLY A 52 9.25 -7.72 22.03
N ILE A 53 9.08 -7.69 20.71
CA ILE A 53 9.99 -7.05 19.76
C ILE A 53 9.82 -5.53 19.84
N LYS A 54 10.95 -4.81 19.94
CA LYS A 54 10.98 -3.35 20.04
C LYS A 54 11.37 -2.65 18.73
N HIS A 55 11.86 -3.39 17.76
CA HIS A 55 12.39 -2.84 16.50
C HIS A 55 11.76 -3.54 15.31
N ILE A 56 11.09 -2.77 14.45
CA ILE A 56 10.55 -3.21 13.16
C ILE A 56 11.46 -2.64 12.07
N VAL A 57 11.94 -3.48 11.17
CA VAL A 57 12.73 -3.06 10.00
C VAL A 57 11.82 -3.01 8.78
N GLU A 58 11.85 -1.89 8.06
CA GLU A 58 11.07 -1.67 6.84
C GLU A 58 11.99 -1.52 5.63
N GLY A 59 11.65 -2.17 4.51
CA GLY A 59 12.41 -2.13 3.25
C GLY A 59 12.15 -0.89 2.39
N HIS A 60 11.50 0.15 2.90
CA HIS A 60 11.23 1.36 2.14
C HIS A 60 12.52 2.08 1.72
N SER A 61 12.53 2.56 0.45
CA SER A 61 13.63 3.33 -0.10
C SER A 61 13.12 4.50 -0.95
N PHE A 62 13.30 5.73 -0.49
CA PHE A 62 12.94 6.91 -1.30
C PHE A 62 13.76 7.01 -2.60
N ARG A 63 14.91 6.32 -2.67
CA ARG A 63 15.78 6.28 -3.87
C ARG A 63 15.16 5.50 -5.01
N THR A 64 14.32 4.51 -4.71
CA THR A 64 13.72 3.59 -5.70
C THR A 64 12.20 3.64 -5.74
N GLU A 65 11.56 4.13 -4.68
CA GLU A 65 10.09 4.27 -4.63
C GLU A 65 9.65 5.73 -4.85
N GLY A 66 10.61 6.68 -4.69
CA GLY A 66 10.31 8.09 -4.76
C GLY A 66 9.50 8.59 -3.55
N VAL A 67 8.79 9.69 -3.77
CA VAL A 67 7.94 10.31 -2.75
C VAL A 67 6.62 10.71 -3.40
N SER A 68 5.53 10.15 -2.94
CA SER A 68 4.20 10.52 -3.41
C SER A 68 3.84 11.95 -3.03
N PRO A 69 3.22 12.73 -3.93
CA PRO A 69 2.74 14.06 -3.61
C PRO A 69 1.76 14.06 -2.42
N LEU A 70 1.83 15.08 -1.58
CA LEU A 70 0.91 15.23 -0.45
C LEU A 70 -0.54 15.27 -0.94
N GLY A 71 -1.39 14.47 -0.32
CA GLY A 71 -2.81 14.38 -0.65
C GLY A 71 -3.15 13.43 -1.80
N TRP A 72 -2.17 12.76 -2.40
CA TRP A 72 -2.45 11.69 -3.36
C TRP A 72 -3.06 10.47 -2.69
N LEU A 73 -2.54 10.09 -1.54
CA LEU A 73 -2.99 8.94 -0.77
C LEU A 73 -3.21 9.35 0.69
N TYR A 74 -4.16 8.73 1.33
CA TYR A 74 -4.42 8.87 2.75
C TYR A 74 -4.90 7.56 3.34
N MET A 75 -4.42 7.23 4.54
CA MET A 75 -4.82 6.01 5.23
C MET A 75 -4.87 6.21 6.74
N ASP A 76 -5.92 5.77 7.37
CA ASP A 76 -6.03 5.55 8.81
C ASP A 76 -7.17 4.59 9.15
N GLY A 77 -7.15 4.05 10.35
CA GLY A 77 -8.13 3.05 10.78
C GLY A 77 -9.57 3.59 10.95
N ARG A 78 -9.78 4.90 11.09
CA ARG A 78 -11.12 5.51 11.10
C ARG A 78 -11.67 5.59 9.68
N TYR A 79 -10.86 6.06 8.76
CA TYR A 79 -11.22 6.13 7.36
C TYR A 79 -11.69 4.77 6.81
N ILE A 80 -10.91 3.72 7.06
CA ILE A 80 -11.26 2.36 6.64
C ILE A 80 -12.59 1.93 7.24
N ARG A 81 -12.76 2.10 8.55
CA ARG A 81 -14.01 1.74 9.23
C ARG A 81 -15.21 2.51 8.68
N GLU A 82 -15.07 3.81 8.41
CA GLU A 82 -16.19 4.64 7.95
C GLU A 82 -16.56 4.38 6.49
N VAL A 83 -15.58 4.12 5.61
CA VAL A 83 -15.86 3.66 4.24
C VAL A 83 -16.56 2.30 4.28
N HIS A 84 -16.02 1.36 5.02
CA HIS A 84 -16.62 0.02 5.14
C HIS A 84 -18.02 0.06 5.77
N ARG A 85 -18.27 0.90 6.77
CA ARG A 85 -19.59 1.09 7.36
C ARG A 85 -20.65 1.56 6.35
N GLN A 86 -20.25 2.35 5.34
CA GLN A 86 -21.17 2.90 4.33
C GLN A 86 -21.39 1.96 3.15
N PHE A 87 -20.41 1.18 2.76
CA PHE A 87 -20.41 0.41 1.52
C PHE A 87 -20.17 -1.11 1.72
N GLY A 88 -19.69 -1.51 2.88
CA GLY A 88 -19.48 -2.92 3.21
C GLY A 88 -20.76 -3.63 3.61
N SER A 89 -20.78 -4.94 3.43
CA SER A 89 -21.89 -5.84 3.75
C SER A 89 -21.52 -6.94 4.72
N VAL A 90 -20.23 -7.25 4.86
CA VAL A 90 -19.69 -8.27 5.76
C VAL A 90 -19.10 -7.60 7.01
N ALA A 91 -19.40 -8.13 8.19
CA ALA A 91 -18.85 -7.55 9.43
C ALA A 91 -17.32 -7.67 9.50
N MET A 92 -16.63 -6.57 9.73
CA MET A 92 -15.18 -6.51 9.91
C MET A 92 -14.79 -7.03 11.31
N ARG A 93 -14.46 -8.31 11.42
CA ARG A 93 -14.15 -9.00 12.68
C ARG A 93 -12.67 -9.31 12.85
N THR A 94 -12.03 -9.81 11.81
CA THR A 94 -10.64 -10.29 11.82
C THR A 94 -9.66 -9.30 11.23
N TYR A 95 -10.13 -8.38 10.41
CA TYR A 95 -9.29 -7.36 9.78
C TYR A 95 -8.44 -6.60 10.82
N PRO A 96 -7.11 -6.58 10.67
CA PRO A 96 -6.19 -6.01 11.66
C PRO A 96 -6.15 -4.48 11.63
N ASN A 97 -7.31 -3.85 11.75
CA ASN A 97 -7.42 -2.39 11.75
C ASN A 97 -6.59 -1.75 12.86
N MET A 98 -6.14 -0.51 12.61
CA MET A 98 -5.33 0.28 13.53
C MET A 98 -6.09 1.54 13.99
N PRO A 99 -7.02 1.43 14.95
CA PRO A 99 -7.68 2.60 15.53
C PRO A 99 -6.67 3.47 16.32
N PHE A 100 -6.99 4.76 16.45
CA PHE A 100 -6.11 5.75 17.06
C PHE A 100 -5.51 5.33 18.42
N VAL A 101 -6.31 4.75 19.28
CA VAL A 101 -5.86 4.28 20.60
C VAL A 101 -4.77 3.21 20.48
N LYS A 102 -4.93 2.24 19.58
CA LYS A 102 -3.89 1.22 19.34
C LYS A 102 -2.63 1.84 18.73
N PHE A 103 -2.79 2.76 17.77
CA PHE A 103 -1.64 3.48 17.23
C PHE A 103 -0.84 4.19 18.32
N VAL A 104 -1.50 4.96 19.18
CA VAL A 104 -0.83 5.66 20.32
C VAL A 104 -0.18 4.66 21.28
N LYS A 105 -0.88 3.57 21.63
CA LYS A 105 -0.31 2.52 22.47
C LYS A 105 1.01 2.00 21.89
N TRP A 106 1.01 1.59 20.63
CA TRP A 106 2.18 0.98 20.01
C TRP A 106 3.30 1.99 19.72
N ALA A 107 2.96 3.16 19.19
CA ALA A 107 3.96 4.15 18.78
C ALA A 107 4.56 4.90 19.98
N ALA A 108 3.78 5.14 21.05
CA ALA A 108 4.19 5.97 22.17
C ALA A 108 4.47 5.19 23.47
N LEU A 109 3.65 4.18 23.80
CA LEU A 109 3.72 3.52 25.10
C LEU A 109 4.46 2.19 25.05
N SER A 110 4.39 1.43 23.96
CA SER A 110 5.04 0.12 23.85
C SER A 110 6.52 0.19 23.50
N GLY A 111 7.05 1.37 23.16
CA GLY A 111 8.44 1.55 22.76
C GLY A 111 8.83 0.82 21.46
N ILE A 112 7.85 0.47 20.61
CA ILE A 112 8.10 -0.17 19.33
C ILE A 112 8.52 0.89 18.32
N ARG A 113 9.74 0.77 17.78
CA ARG A 113 10.32 1.71 16.82
C ARG A 113 10.45 1.09 15.45
N ARG A 114 10.19 1.88 14.40
CA ARG A 114 10.38 1.48 13.00
C ARG A 114 11.69 2.04 12.47
N HIS A 115 12.44 1.22 11.75
CA HIS A 115 13.71 1.58 11.16
C HIS A 115 13.67 1.35 9.65
N ARG A 116 14.20 2.31 8.89
CA ARG A 116 14.29 2.29 7.42
C ARG A 116 15.77 2.36 7.01
N PRO A 117 16.51 1.24 7.12
CA PRO A 117 17.95 1.25 6.86
C PRO A 117 18.30 1.71 5.45
N LEU A 118 17.46 1.41 4.44
CA LEU A 118 17.69 1.81 3.05
C LEU A 118 17.65 3.34 2.83
N TYR A 119 17.20 4.13 3.82
CA TYR A 119 17.30 5.59 3.76
C TYR A 119 18.74 6.09 3.95
N TYR A 120 19.56 5.31 4.64
CA TYR A 120 20.92 5.64 5.03
C TYR A 120 21.99 4.90 4.22
N LEU A 121 21.60 3.80 3.56
CA LEU A 121 22.48 3.01 2.72
C LEU A 121 22.46 3.51 1.27
N ASP A 122 23.58 3.31 0.56
CA ASP A 122 23.60 3.53 -0.89
C ASP A 122 22.97 2.35 -1.62
N TYR A 123 21.65 2.27 -1.48
CA TYR A 123 20.84 1.19 -2.05
C TYR A 123 20.72 1.36 -3.56
N GLN A 124 21.21 0.36 -4.31
CA GLN A 124 21.18 0.29 -5.78
C GLN A 124 20.24 -0.83 -6.23
N LYS A 125 19.11 -0.48 -6.84
CA LYS A 125 18.01 -1.43 -7.15
C LYS A 125 18.48 -2.59 -8.04
N GLU A 126 19.16 -2.30 -9.15
CA GLU A 126 19.55 -3.32 -10.12
C GLU A 126 20.65 -4.25 -9.57
N GLN A 127 21.59 -3.71 -8.80
CA GLN A 127 22.61 -4.53 -8.14
C GLN A 127 21.98 -5.45 -7.09
N THR A 128 21.02 -4.95 -6.32
CA THR A 128 20.30 -5.75 -5.32
C THR A 128 19.47 -6.85 -5.97
N LYS A 129 18.78 -6.56 -7.08
CA LYS A 129 18.03 -7.58 -7.84
C LYS A 129 18.97 -8.69 -8.29
N LYS A 130 20.11 -8.34 -8.89
CA LYS A 130 21.12 -9.31 -9.32
C LYS A 130 21.60 -10.17 -8.15
N PHE A 131 21.99 -9.56 -7.04
CA PHE A 131 22.42 -10.25 -5.82
C PHE A 131 21.35 -11.22 -5.29
N LEU A 132 20.09 -10.78 -5.19
CA LEU A 132 19.01 -11.64 -4.71
C LEU A 132 18.73 -12.82 -5.64
N THR A 133 18.82 -12.61 -6.96
CA THR A 133 18.67 -13.69 -7.95
C THR A 133 19.80 -14.70 -7.85
N GLU A 134 21.06 -14.25 -7.78
CA GLU A 134 22.24 -15.11 -7.77
C GLU A 134 22.39 -15.89 -6.44
N GLU A 135 22.15 -15.22 -5.31
CA GLU A 135 22.40 -15.82 -3.99
C GLU A 135 21.19 -16.57 -3.42
N TYR A 136 19.98 -16.13 -3.75
CA TYR A 136 18.75 -16.64 -3.14
C TYR A 136 17.74 -17.23 -4.14
N GLY A 137 18.03 -17.21 -5.45
CA GLY A 137 17.11 -17.69 -6.48
C GLY A 137 15.83 -16.86 -6.57
N TRP A 138 15.89 -15.58 -6.17
CA TRP A 138 14.74 -14.69 -6.25
C TRP A 138 14.42 -14.34 -7.71
N GLU A 139 13.16 -14.42 -8.06
CA GLU A 139 12.68 -14.08 -9.41
C GLU A 139 12.03 -12.71 -9.45
N TRP A 140 12.39 -11.91 -10.45
CA TRP A 140 11.81 -10.60 -10.68
C TRP A 140 10.39 -10.73 -11.28
N TYR A 141 9.42 -10.12 -10.61
CA TYR A 141 7.99 -10.16 -10.98
C TYR A 141 7.56 -9.04 -11.96
N GLY A 142 8.49 -8.38 -12.65
CA GLY A 142 8.21 -7.52 -13.80
C GLY A 142 8.04 -6.03 -13.51
N GLY A 143 7.73 -5.61 -12.30
CA GLY A 143 7.52 -4.20 -11.97
C GLY A 143 7.44 -3.92 -10.47
N HIS A 144 7.40 -2.64 -10.11
CA HIS A 144 7.24 -2.22 -8.72
C HIS A 144 5.78 -2.47 -8.27
N HIS A 145 5.60 -3.13 -7.14
CA HIS A 145 4.30 -3.54 -6.59
C HIS A 145 3.47 -4.51 -7.45
N LEU A 146 4.11 -5.26 -8.35
CA LEU A 146 3.42 -6.27 -9.16
C LEU A 146 3.44 -7.68 -8.55
N GLU A 147 4.07 -7.87 -7.40
CA GLU A 147 4.10 -9.12 -6.64
C GLU A 147 2.74 -9.54 -6.09
N ASN A 148 1.87 -8.60 -5.79
CA ASN A 148 0.50 -8.82 -5.34
C ASN A 148 -0.49 -8.50 -6.47
N ARG A 149 -1.36 -9.44 -6.80
CA ARG A 149 -2.30 -9.31 -7.93
C ARG A 149 -3.29 -8.14 -7.77
N PHE A 150 -3.78 -7.86 -6.56
CA PHE A 150 -4.69 -6.73 -6.35
C PHE A 150 -3.93 -5.40 -6.44
N THR A 151 -2.75 -5.33 -5.87
CA THR A 151 -1.87 -4.15 -5.98
C THR A 151 -1.44 -3.92 -7.44
N ALA A 152 -1.13 -4.99 -8.18
CA ALA A 152 -0.86 -4.91 -9.62
C ALA A 152 -2.06 -4.32 -10.39
N PHE A 153 -3.27 -4.80 -10.13
CA PHE A 153 -4.50 -4.24 -10.70
C PHE A 153 -4.67 -2.76 -10.34
N TYR A 154 -4.44 -2.39 -9.09
CA TYR A 154 -4.54 -1.01 -8.63
C TYR A 154 -3.60 -0.07 -9.38
N HIS A 155 -2.32 -0.44 -9.48
CA HIS A 155 -1.30 0.41 -10.11
C HIS A 155 -1.35 0.41 -11.63
N SER A 156 -1.60 -0.73 -12.28
CA SER A 156 -1.57 -0.84 -13.74
C SER A 156 -2.87 -0.44 -14.42
N TYR A 157 -4.00 -0.58 -13.73
CA TYR A 157 -5.32 -0.34 -14.33
C TYR A 157 -6.15 0.72 -13.59
N PHE A 158 -6.47 0.50 -12.31
CA PHE A 158 -7.46 1.30 -11.60
C PHE A 158 -7.06 2.77 -11.46
N LEU A 159 -5.84 3.04 -10.98
CA LEU A 159 -5.33 4.40 -10.84
C LEU A 159 -5.19 5.13 -12.19
N PRO A 160 -4.54 4.56 -13.22
CA PRO A 160 -4.41 5.21 -14.50
C PRO A 160 -5.76 5.46 -15.18
N GLN A 161 -6.61 4.43 -15.27
CA GLN A 161 -7.87 4.52 -16.01
C GLN A 161 -8.91 5.41 -15.32
N ARG A 162 -9.04 5.29 -14.01
CA ARG A 162 -10.08 6.04 -13.30
C ARG A 162 -9.62 7.42 -12.86
N PHE A 163 -8.37 7.59 -12.46
CA PHE A 163 -7.87 8.83 -11.85
C PHE A 163 -6.81 9.56 -12.66
N GLY A 164 -6.31 8.95 -13.74
CA GLY A 164 -5.23 9.53 -14.54
C GLY A 164 -3.90 9.62 -13.77
N VAL A 165 -3.70 8.74 -12.79
CA VAL A 165 -2.50 8.72 -11.94
C VAL A 165 -1.66 7.50 -12.27
N ASP A 166 -0.46 7.72 -12.80
CA ASP A 166 0.54 6.68 -13.02
C ASP A 166 1.64 6.81 -11.96
N GLN A 167 1.66 5.88 -11.02
CA GLN A 167 2.63 5.91 -9.91
C GLN A 167 4.06 5.57 -10.33
N ARG A 168 4.30 5.05 -11.54
CA ARG A 168 5.66 4.85 -12.07
C ARG A 168 6.47 6.15 -12.05
N ILE A 169 5.80 7.31 -12.15
CA ILE A 169 6.45 8.61 -12.06
C ILE A 169 7.21 8.79 -10.74
N ASN A 170 6.72 8.25 -9.62
CA ASN A 170 7.37 8.35 -8.32
C ASN A 170 8.66 7.52 -8.31
N GLU A 171 8.59 6.25 -8.74
CA GLU A 171 9.73 5.36 -8.85
C GLU A 171 10.81 5.95 -9.77
N LEU A 172 10.44 6.27 -11.00
CA LEU A 172 11.37 6.81 -12.01
C LEU A 172 12.01 8.11 -11.54
N SER A 173 11.23 9.02 -10.94
CA SER A 173 11.77 10.24 -10.34
C SER A 173 12.74 9.95 -9.20
N GLY A 174 12.47 8.95 -8.37
CA GLY A 174 13.35 8.51 -7.28
C GLY A 174 14.68 8.01 -7.84
N ARG A 175 14.64 7.14 -8.84
CA ARG A 175 15.82 6.56 -9.51
C ARG A 175 16.66 7.62 -10.23
N VAL A 176 16.02 8.56 -10.92
CA VAL A 176 16.73 9.68 -11.57
C VAL A 176 17.43 10.56 -10.53
N ARG A 177 16.73 10.96 -9.47
CA ARG A 177 17.29 11.83 -8.42
C ARG A 177 18.39 11.17 -7.61
N SER A 178 18.37 9.85 -7.50
CA SER A 178 19.42 9.07 -6.82
C SER A 178 20.55 8.62 -7.75
N GLY A 179 20.55 9.04 -9.03
CA GLY A 179 21.60 8.71 -9.99
C GLY A 179 21.56 7.27 -10.51
N GLN A 180 20.48 6.51 -10.27
CA GLN A 180 20.34 5.12 -10.69
C GLN A 180 19.78 4.98 -12.12
N LEU A 181 19.23 6.05 -12.69
CA LEU A 181 18.63 6.04 -14.02
C LEU A 181 18.87 7.40 -14.68
N GLY A 182 19.19 7.40 -15.97
CA GLY A 182 19.27 8.63 -16.76
C GLY A 182 17.90 9.27 -16.98
N ARG A 183 17.81 10.61 -16.93
CA ARG A 183 16.51 11.29 -17.15
C ARG A 183 15.87 10.94 -18.49
N ARG A 184 16.69 10.84 -19.57
CA ARG A 184 16.17 10.49 -20.91
C ARG A 184 15.59 9.08 -20.94
N GLU A 185 16.28 8.13 -20.31
CA GLU A 185 15.83 6.75 -20.18
C GLU A 185 14.52 6.68 -19.39
N ALA A 186 14.42 7.39 -18.26
CA ALA A 186 13.21 7.47 -17.47
C ALA A 186 12.02 8.03 -18.25
N VAL A 187 12.22 9.04 -19.10
CA VAL A 187 11.16 9.60 -19.95
C VAL A 187 10.73 8.58 -21.00
N VAL A 188 11.65 7.85 -21.61
CA VAL A 188 11.34 6.80 -22.59
C VAL A 188 10.56 5.66 -21.91
N GLU A 189 11.01 5.21 -20.74
CA GLU A 189 10.33 4.17 -19.96
C GLU A 189 8.91 4.59 -19.54
N PHE A 190 8.75 5.83 -19.11
CA PHE A 190 7.44 6.38 -18.73
C PHE A 190 6.48 6.56 -19.90
N ALA A 191 6.99 6.85 -21.08
CA ALA A 191 6.18 7.05 -22.30
C ALA A 191 5.54 5.75 -22.82
N VAL A 192 6.00 4.60 -22.38
CA VAL A 192 5.36 3.31 -22.69
C VAL A 192 4.20 3.11 -21.72
N ASP A 193 3.00 2.91 -22.26
CA ASP A 193 1.81 2.64 -21.45
C ASP A 193 2.01 1.37 -20.59
N PRO A 194 1.49 1.37 -19.34
CA PRO A 194 1.50 0.18 -18.52
C PRO A 194 0.77 -0.97 -19.23
N VAL A 195 1.39 -2.14 -19.27
CA VAL A 195 0.71 -3.34 -19.76
C VAL A 195 -0.34 -3.75 -18.74
N VAL A 196 -1.60 -3.68 -19.14
CA VAL A 196 -2.73 -4.18 -18.34
C VAL A 196 -2.94 -5.65 -18.68
N ASP A 197 -2.74 -6.52 -17.71
CA ASP A 197 -3.07 -7.94 -17.85
C ASP A 197 -4.60 -8.12 -17.87
N PRO A 198 -5.21 -8.56 -19.00
CA PRO A 198 -6.66 -8.77 -19.08
C PRO A 198 -7.17 -9.82 -18.12
N GLU A 199 -6.38 -10.86 -17.82
CA GLU A 199 -6.75 -11.91 -16.88
C GLU A 199 -6.79 -11.36 -15.45
N LEU A 200 -5.92 -10.43 -15.12
CA LEU A 200 -5.90 -9.76 -13.82
C LEU A 200 -7.20 -8.97 -13.59
N LEU A 201 -7.62 -8.18 -14.59
CA LEU A 201 -8.87 -7.44 -14.51
C LEU A 201 -10.09 -8.37 -14.40
N ALA A 202 -10.14 -9.42 -15.21
CA ALA A 202 -11.20 -10.42 -15.17
C ALA A 202 -11.26 -11.13 -13.81
N MET A 203 -10.10 -11.48 -13.25
CA MET A 203 -9.98 -12.09 -11.93
C MET A 203 -10.50 -11.17 -10.83
N VAL A 204 -10.13 -9.88 -10.83
CA VAL A 204 -10.60 -8.92 -9.81
C VAL A 204 -12.11 -8.73 -9.90
N LYS A 205 -12.66 -8.52 -11.10
CA LYS A 205 -14.12 -8.40 -11.28
C LYS A 205 -14.86 -9.64 -10.78
N LYS A 206 -14.39 -10.83 -11.17
CA LYS A 206 -14.97 -12.11 -10.74
C LYS A 206 -14.92 -12.28 -9.21
N ARG A 207 -13.76 -12.00 -8.61
CA ARG A 207 -13.53 -12.15 -7.17
C ARG A 207 -14.43 -11.20 -6.35
N LEU A 208 -14.59 -9.96 -6.81
CA LEU A 208 -15.41 -8.97 -6.14
C LEU A 208 -16.90 -9.01 -6.54
N GLY A 209 -17.28 -9.91 -7.46
CA GLY A 209 -18.67 -10.12 -7.88
C GLY A 209 -19.23 -9.02 -8.79
N TYR A 210 -18.39 -8.35 -9.58
CA TYR A 210 -18.83 -7.30 -10.51
C TYR A 210 -19.20 -7.86 -11.88
N SER A 211 -20.38 -7.48 -12.39
CA SER A 211 -20.73 -7.59 -13.81
C SER A 211 -20.02 -6.50 -14.63
N GLU A 212 -19.98 -6.67 -15.96
CA GLU A 212 -19.39 -5.66 -16.86
C GLU A 212 -20.13 -4.31 -16.75
N ASP A 213 -21.46 -4.34 -16.70
CA ASP A 213 -22.27 -3.12 -16.59
C ASP A 213 -22.01 -2.39 -15.27
N ARG A 214 -22.02 -3.15 -14.15
CA ARG A 214 -21.70 -2.56 -12.84
C ARG A 214 -20.29 -2.01 -12.77
N TRP A 215 -19.33 -2.72 -13.36
CA TRP A 215 -17.95 -2.25 -13.43
C TRP A 215 -17.84 -0.93 -14.18
N LYS A 216 -18.51 -0.83 -15.33
CA LYS A 216 -18.54 0.41 -16.13
C LYS A 216 -19.16 1.56 -15.34
N GLU A 217 -20.31 1.33 -14.69
CA GLU A 217 -20.93 2.34 -13.81
C GLU A 217 -19.96 2.84 -12.74
N LEU A 218 -19.22 1.94 -12.08
CA LEU A 218 -18.25 2.29 -11.05
C LEU A 218 -17.08 3.11 -11.60
N MET A 219 -16.59 2.73 -12.78
CA MET A 219 -15.48 3.46 -13.41
C MET A 219 -15.89 4.87 -13.86
N ASP A 220 -17.15 5.06 -14.26
CA ASP A 220 -17.73 6.34 -14.69
C ASP A 220 -18.30 7.17 -13.53
N ALA A 221 -18.50 6.57 -12.35
CA ALA A 221 -19.10 7.24 -11.20
C ALA A 221 -18.27 8.45 -10.72
N PRO A 222 -18.88 9.45 -10.06
CA PRO A 222 -18.15 10.59 -9.52
C PRO A 222 -16.99 10.17 -8.62
N ARG A 223 -15.83 10.78 -8.85
CA ARG A 223 -14.63 10.57 -8.03
C ARG A 223 -14.78 11.26 -6.69
N LYS A 224 -14.39 10.57 -5.63
CA LYS A 224 -14.35 11.12 -4.28
C LYS A 224 -12.92 11.18 -3.75
N HIS A 225 -12.77 11.93 -2.68
CA HIS A 225 -11.51 12.10 -1.99
C HIS A 225 -11.63 11.58 -0.55
N TYR A 226 -10.52 11.18 0.07
CA TYR A 226 -10.54 10.70 1.46
C TYR A 226 -11.18 11.71 2.44
N SER A 227 -11.11 13.03 2.14
CA SER A 227 -11.72 14.08 2.96
C SER A 227 -13.23 14.09 2.95
N ASP A 228 -13.86 13.35 2.03
CA ASP A 228 -15.32 13.18 1.98
C ASP A 228 -15.80 12.18 3.03
N TYR A 229 -14.84 11.55 3.73
CA TYR A 229 -15.07 10.55 4.76
C TYR A 229 -14.45 10.97 6.10
N PRO A 230 -15.02 10.53 7.24
CA PRO A 230 -14.41 10.76 8.55
C PRO A 230 -13.03 10.11 8.67
N THR A 231 -12.03 10.89 9.09
CA THR A 231 -10.64 10.46 9.27
C THR A 231 -10.09 10.89 10.63
N TYR A 232 -8.90 10.40 11.00
CA TYR A 232 -8.13 10.93 12.13
C TYR A 232 -7.21 12.10 11.77
N LYS A 233 -7.24 12.61 10.53
CA LYS A 233 -6.32 13.65 10.05
C LYS A 233 -6.27 14.88 10.96
N SER A 234 -7.43 15.41 11.32
CA SER A 234 -7.52 16.58 12.22
C SER A 234 -6.98 16.27 13.63
N THR A 235 -7.21 15.05 14.12
CA THR A 235 -6.68 14.59 15.41
C THR A 235 -5.15 14.52 15.37
N PHE A 236 -4.57 13.91 14.34
CA PHE A 236 -3.11 13.87 14.16
C PHE A 236 -2.50 15.26 14.02
N GLN A 237 -3.15 16.16 13.29
CA GLN A 237 -2.67 17.53 13.14
C GLN A 237 -2.67 18.29 14.48
N ARG A 238 -3.72 18.15 15.29
CA ARG A 238 -3.81 18.77 16.64
C ARG A 238 -2.79 18.21 17.60
N LEU A 239 -2.53 16.91 17.55
CA LEU A 239 -1.59 16.22 18.46
C LEU A 239 -0.16 16.19 17.92
N ARG A 240 0.11 16.75 16.75
CA ARG A 240 1.44 16.79 16.15
C ARG A 240 2.54 17.30 17.11
N PRO A 241 2.34 18.37 17.90
CA PRO A 241 3.37 18.82 18.84
C PRO A 241 3.75 17.75 19.88
N LEU A 242 2.78 16.94 20.32
CA LEU A 242 3.03 15.86 21.29
C LEU A 242 3.81 14.69 20.68
N PHE A 243 3.60 14.38 19.39
CA PHE A 243 4.34 13.33 18.70
C PHE A 243 5.80 13.70 18.38
N TRP A 244 6.17 14.98 18.48
CA TRP A 244 7.57 15.40 18.35
C TRP A 244 8.36 15.21 19.66
N LEU A 245 7.68 15.00 20.78
CA LEU A 245 8.27 14.78 22.11
C LEU A 245 8.46 13.29 22.43
N LEU A 246 7.91 12.38 21.61
CA LEU A 246 7.98 10.92 21.72
C LEU A 246 8.93 10.31 20.70
#